data_8f3dd9825c82f485a88f82aba6df85b8
#
_entry.id   8f3dd9825c82f485a88f82aba6df85b8
#
_cell.length_a   1.000
_cell.length_b   1.000
_cell.length_c   1.000
_cell.angle_alpha   90.00
_cell.angle_beta   90.00
_cell.angle_gamma   90.00
#
_symmetry.space_group_name_H-M   'P 1'
#
loop_
_entity.id
_entity.type
_entity.pdbx_description
1 polymer ?
#
loop_
_entity_poly.entity_id
_entity_poly.type
_entity_poly.pdbx_seq_one_letter_code
_entity_poly.pdbx_strand_id
1 'polypeptide(L)'
;SHYGQTADDLMDPFSEEFDLMEAIIARRMRLRISPEVGVNFELLNHYPTDQEGRFILPDLAYGADVWALLKIKVTKSLCEAARGSSLRLLTSTIDFIDPDGNEVSTAPSVMTVELHSPDAYAELTMDDTVRQRSIELRAATLQQQAHLAARDGDWIRIDQIMEELEL
;
A
#
# COMPACT_ATOMS: atom_id res chain seq x y z
N SER A 1 -27.90 -16.84 38.30
CA SER A 1 -27.08 -17.03 37.09
C SER A 1 -28.00 -17.31 35.90
N HIS A 2 -28.33 -16.28 35.13
CA HIS A 2 -29.07 -16.41 33.89
C HIS A 2 -28.10 -16.22 32.75
N TYR A 3 -27.78 -17.30 32.05
CA TYR A 3 -27.26 -17.25 30.69
C TYR A 3 -28.46 -17.50 29.77
N GLY A 4 -29.12 -16.46 29.37
CA GLY A 4 -30.03 -16.42 28.23
C GLY A 4 -29.30 -15.84 27.06
N GLN A 5 -28.49 -16.64 26.37
CA GLN A 5 -28.11 -16.32 25.00
C GLN A 5 -29.34 -16.62 24.15
N THR A 6 -30.04 -15.60 23.75
CA THR A 6 -31.14 -15.70 22.79
C THR A 6 -30.57 -15.93 21.41
N ALA A 7 -31.33 -16.58 20.51
CA ALA A 7 -30.94 -16.78 19.12
C ALA A 7 -30.61 -15.47 18.40
N ASP A 8 -31.15 -14.35 18.87
CA ASP A 8 -30.87 -13.00 18.37
C ASP A 8 -29.41 -12.57 18.63
N ASP A 9 -28.83 -12.91 19.80
CA ASP A 9 -27.43 -12.58 20.13
C ASP A 9 -26.40 -13.32 19.25
N LEU A 10 -26.81 -14.43 18.61
CA LEU A 10 -25.98 -15.19 17.67
C LEU A 10 -26.11 -14.72 16.23
N MET A 11 -27.20 -13.99 15.91
CA MET A 11 -27.46 -13.50 14.55
C MET A 11 -26.77 -12.17 14.25
N ASP A 12 -26.52 -11.33 15.27
CA ASP A 12 -25.87 -10.03 15.11
C ASP A 12 -24.46 -10.11 14.47
N PRO A 13 -23.54 -11.01 14.93
CA PRO A 13 -22.23 -11.15 14.30
C PRO A 13 -22.31 -11.63 12.85
N PHE A 14 -23.28 -12.49 12.53
CA PHE A 14 -23.49 -12.96 11.16
C PHE A 14 -24.10 -11.89 10.26
N SER A 15 -24.97 -11.04 10.78
CA SER A 15 -25.51 -9.88 10.04
C SER A 15 -24.41 -8.89 9.70
N GLU A 16 -23.52 -8.55 10.63
CA GLU A 16 -22.39 -7.64 10.38
C GLU A 16 -21.40 -8.21 9.37
N GLU A 17 -21.08 -9.51 9.43
CA GLU A 17 -20.26 -10.17 8.42
C GLU A 17 -20.93 -10.18 7.04
N PHE A 18 -22.25 -10.38 6.99
CA PHE A 18 -23.03 -10.36 5.75
C PHE A 18 -23.04 -8.96 5.13
N ASP A 19 -23.29 -7.92 5.93
CA ASP A 19 -23.24 -6.52 5.52
C ASP A 19 -21.87 -6.09 5.01
N LEU A 20 -20.79 -6.57 5.65
CA LEU A 20 -19.41 -6.36 5.19
C LEU A 20 -19.12 -7.08 3.86
N MET A 21 -19.66 -8.26 3.64
CA MET A 21 -19.50 -8.98 2.36
C MET A 21 -20.26 -8.31 1.21
N GLU A 22 -21.41 -7.71 1.47
CA GLU A 22 -22.15 -6.92 0.47
C GLU A 22 -21.48 -5.58 0.15
N ALA A 23 -20.65 -5.06 1.07
CA ALA A 23 -19.93 -3.82 0.87
C ALA A 23 -18.67 -3.95 0.00
N ILE A 24 -18.23 -5.14 -0.40
CA ILE A 24 -17.04 -5.33 -1.25
C ILE A 24 -17.38 -4.96 -2.68
N ILE A 25 -16.69 -3.93 -3.18
CA ILE A 25 -16.90 -3.37 -4.53
C ILE A 25 -15.84 -3.83 -5.55
N ALA A 26 -14.70 -4.35 -5.11
CA ALA A 26 -13.71 -4.96 -5.98
C ALA A 26 -13.01 -6.13 -5.27
N ARG A 27 -12.94 -7.27 -5.96
CA ARG A 27 -12.33 -8.51 -5.46
C ARG A 27 -11.17 -8.92 -6.35
N ARG A 28 -10.26 -9.73 -5.80
CA ARG A 28 -9.13 -10.31 -6.53
C ARG A 28 -8.30 -9.26 -7.26
N MET A 29 -8.10 -8.12 -6.62
CA MET A 29 -7.39 -6.98 -7.21
C MET A 29 -5.93 -7.35 -7.49
N ARG A 30 -5.47 -7.00 -8.70
CA ARG A 30 -4.09 -7.22 -9.18
C ARG A 30 -3.54 -5.93 -9.73
N LEU A 31 -2.50 -5.41 -9.10
CA LEU A 31 -1.80 -4.20 -9.52
C LEU A 31 -0.62 -4.56 -10.40
N ARG A 32 -0.63 -4.08 -11.64
CA ARG A 32 0.51 -4.14 -12.57
C ARG A 32 1.20 -2.79 -12.58
N ILE A 33 2.52 -2.79 -12.39
CA ILE A 33 3.37 -1.60 -12.48
C ILE A 33 4.39 -1.82 -13.58
N SER A 34 4.44 -0.90 -14.53
CA SER A 34 5.37 -0.92 -15.65
C SER A 34 6.25 0.33 -15.58
N PRO A 35 7.51 0.23 -15.11
CA PRO A 35 8.42 1.35 -15.03
C PRO A 35 8.97 1.72 -16.42
N GLU A 36 9.29 2.99 -16.61
CA GLU A 36 10.01 3.47 -17.79
C GLU A 36 11.48 3.03 -17.74
N VAL A 37 12.13 3.03 -18.90
CA VAL A 37 13.56 2.68 -19.00
C VAL A 37 14.40 3.63 -18.15
N GLY A 38 15.25 3.06 -17.29
CA GLY A 38 16.08 3.83 -16.35
C GLY A 38 15.37 4.19 -15.04
N VAL A 39 14.15 3.69 -14.83
CA VAL A 39 13.40 3.81 -13.59
C VAL A 39 13.31 2.45 -12.92
N ASN A 40 13.65 2.39 -11.64
CA ASN A 40 13.45 1.21 -10.81
C ASN A 40 12.52 1.58 -9.65
N PHE A 41 11.71 0.63 -9.21
CA PHE A 41 10.84 0.83 -8.07
C PHE A 41 10.89 -0.36 -7.11
N GLU A 42 10.53 -0.08 -5.87
CA GLU A 42 10.33 -1.05 -4.80
C GLU A 42 8.96 -0.75 -4.17
N LEU A 43 8.09 -1.75 -4.09
CA LEU A 43 6.84 -1.64 -3.35
C LEU A 43 7.12 -1.83 -1.87
N LEU A 44 6.78 -0.83 -1.06
CA LEU A 44 7.04 -0.86 0.39
C LEU A 44 5.95 -1.59 1.18
N ASN A 45 4.75 -1.75 0.61
CA ASN A 45 3.72 -2.61 1.17
C ASN A 45 4.12 -4.09 1.01
N HIS A 46 3.75 -4.91 1.99
CA HIS A 46 4.03 -6.35 1.95
C HIS A 46 2.99 -7.13 1.12
N TYR A 47 2.66 -6.65 -0.07
CA TYR A 47 1.76 -7.35 -0.98
C TYR A 47 2.51 -8.46 -1.71
N PRO A 48 1.98 -9.71 -1.71
CA PRO A 48 2.58 -10.78 -2.48
C PRO A 48 2.42 -10.52 -3.98
N THR A 49 3.25 -11.18 -4.79
CA THR A 49 3.15 -11.16 -6.25
C THR A 49 2.59 -12.47 -6.77
N ASP A 50 1.86 -12.42 -7.87
CA ASP A 50 1.44 -13.58 -8.61
C ASP A 50 2.51 -14.04 -9.62
N GLN A 51 2.20 -15.09 -10.39
CA GLN A 51 3.12 -15.67 -11.38
C GLN A 51 3.45 -14.71 -12.55
N GLU A 52 2.62 -13.69 -12.77
CA GLU A 52 2.82 -12.68 -13.81
C GLU A 52 3.52 -11.43 -13.27
N GLY A 53 3.95 -11.43 -12.00
CA GLY A 53 4.61 -10.31 -11.35
C GLY A 53 3.67 -9.17 -10.98
N ARG A 54 2.33 -9.40 -10.94
CA ARG A 54 1.35 -8.42 -10.47
C ARG A 54 1.22 -8.53 -8.95
N PHE A 55 1.08 -7.40 -8.28
CA PHE A 55 0.87 -7.37 -6.83
C PHE A 55 -0.57 -7.72 -6.49
N ILE A 56 -0.73 -8.62 -5.52
CA ILE A 56 -2.02 -9.07 -5.01
C ILE A 56 -2.47 -8.08 -3.94
N LEU A 57 -3.46 -7.26 -4.26
CA LEU A 57 -4.04 -6.31 -3.34
C LEU A 57 -5.18 -6.95 -2.52
N PRO A 58 -5.48 -6.43 -1.32
CA PRO A 58 -6.68 -6.81 -0.59
C PRO A 58 -7.95 -6.43 -1.35
N ASP A 59 -9.06 -7.09 -1.05
CA ASP A 59 -10.36 -6.72 -1.57
C ASP A 59 -10.76 -5.32 -1.08
N LEU A 60 -11.44 -4.56 -1.94
CA LEU A 60 -11.85 -3.19 -1.66
C LEU A 60 -13.33 -3.14 -1.25
N ALA A 61 -13.60 -2.68 -0.04
CA ALA A 61 -14.93 -2.40 0.44
C ALA A 61 -15.36 -0.96 0.08
N TYR A 62 -16.67 -0.74 0.02
CA TYR A 62 -17.23 0.59 -0.19
C TYR A 62 -16.80 1.55 0.92
N GLY A 63 -16.33 2.73 0.55
CA GLY A 63 -15.82 3.74 1.49
C GLY A 63 -14.43 3.47 2.09
N ALA A 64 -13.81 2.34 1.75
CA ALA A 64 -12.42 2.05 2.09
C ALA A 64 -11.46 2.49 0.98
N ASP A 65 -10.18 2.58 1.30
CA ASP A 65 -9.11 2.80 0.32
C ASP A 65 -8.04 1.70 0.41
N VAL A 66 -7.53 1.29 -0.75
CA VAL A 66 -6.37 0.43 -0.88
C VAL A 66 -5.27 1.23 -1.55
N TRP A 67 -4.09 1.24 -0.97
CA TRP A 67 -2.99 2.06 -1.43
C TRP A 67 -1.69 1.28 -1.55
N ALA A 68 -0.81 1.74 -2.43
CA ALA A 68 0.52 1.21 -2.64
C ALA A 68 1.54 2.34 -2.53
N LEU A 69 2.54 2.17 -1.67
CA LEU A 69 3.64 3.11 -1.50
C LEU A 69 4.87 2.57 -2.21
N LEU A 70 5.41 3.37 -3.12
CA LEU A 70 6.55 3.02 -3.95
C LEU A 70 7.77 3.86 -3.58
N LYS A 71 8.91 3.20 -3.44
CA LYS A 71 10.21 3.86 -3.46
C LYS A 71 10.75 3.80 -4.88
N ILE A 72 10.93 4.96 -5.50
CA ILE A 72 11.37 5.05 -6.90
C ILE A 72 12.81 5.54 -6.97
N LYS A 73 13.61 4.87 -7.78
CA LYS A 73 14.99 5.24 -8.08
C LYS A 73 15.11 5.51 -9.57
N VAL A 74 15.65 6.68 -9.92
CA VAL A 74 15.85 7.11 -11.29
C VAL A 74 17.35 7.23 -11.55
N THR A 75 17.82 6.81 -12.73
CA THR A 75 19.21 6.94 -13.10
C THR A 75 19.60 8.41 -13.28
N LYS A 76 20.83 8.76 -12.93
CA LYS A 76 21.34 10.14 -13.03
C LYS A 76 21.25 10.68 -14.46
N SER A 77 21.56 9.84 -15.44
CA SER A 77 21.48 10.21 -16.86
C SER A 77 20.06 10.60 -17.30
N LEU A 78 19.06 9.89 -16.80
CA LEU A 78 17.66 10.20 -17.09
C LEU A 78 17.22 11.50 -16.43
N CYS A 79 17.65 11.77 -15.19
CA CYS A 79 17.41 13.03 -14.51
C CYS A 79 18.07 14.22 -15.23
N GLU A 80 19.30 14.04 -15.71
CA GLU A 80 20.01 15.09 -16.46
C GLU A 80 19.35 15.40 -17.80
N ALA A 81 18.89 14.37 -18.52
CA ALA A 81 18.19 14.54 -19.79
C ALA A 81 16.82 15.23 -19.64
N ALA A 82 16.15 15.06 -18.51
CA ALA A 82 14.82 15.60 -18.25
C ALA A 82 14.81 16.91 -17.46
N ARG A 83 15.95 17.56 -17.27
CA ARG A 83 16.05 18.84 -16.54
C ARG A 83 15.13 19.90 -17.13
N GLY A 84 14.30 20.50 -16.26
CA GLY A 84 13.35 21.55 -16.64
C GLY A 84 12.10 21.05 -17.37
N SER A 85 11.89 19.73 -17.38
CA SER A 85 10.69 19.10 -17.92
C SER A 85 10.11 18.07 -16.96
N SER A 86 8.91 17.55 -17.25
CA SER A 86 8.34 16.45 -16.52
C SER A 86 8.95 15.12 -16.97
N LEU A 87 9.22 14.25 -16.02
CA LEU A 87 9.70 12.90 -16.26
C LEU A 87 8.58 11.89 -15.99
N ARG A 88 8.28 11.07 -16.98
CA ARG A 88 7.40 9.93 -16.84
C ARG A 88 8.16 8.82 -16.11
N LEU A 89 7.57 8.29 -15.02
CA LEU A 89 8.22 7.30 -14.18
C LEU A 89 7.72 5.88 -14.45
N LEU A 90 6.41 5.70 -14.43
CA LEU A 90 5.78 4.40 -14.59
C LEU A 90 4.33 4.54 -15.04
N THR A 91 3.79 3.43 -15.49
CA THR A 91 2.35 3.26 -15.74
C THR A 91 1.81 2.15 -14.85
N SER A 92 0.63 2.32 -14.33
CA SER A 92 -0.05 1.30 -13.53
C SER A 92 -1.44 0.98 -14.05
N THR A 93 -1.87 -0.26 -13.87
CA THR A 93 -3.23 -0.75 -14.13
C THR A 93 -3.65 -1.68 -13.00
N ILE A 94 -4.95 -1.74 -12.73
CA ILE A 94 -5.52 -2.66 -11.76
C ILE A 94 -6.56 -3.53 -12.48
N ASP A 95 -6.40 -4.85 -12.35
CA ASP A 95 -7.40 -5.83 -12.76
C ASP A 95 -8.16 -6.29 -11.51
N PHE A 96 -9.48 -6.39 -11.59
CA PHE A 96 -10.31 -6.83 -10.47
C PHE A 96 -11.61 -7.46 -10.95
N ILE A 97 -12.34 -8.09 -10.03
CA ILE A 97 -13.69 -8.59 -10.26
C ILE A 97 -14.67 -7.64 -9.58
N ASP A 98 -15.64 -7.14 -10.35
CA ASP A 98 -16.70 -6.26 -9.85
C ASP A 98 -17.76 -7.04 -9.03
N PRO A 99 -18.73 -6.37 -8.37
CA PRO A 99 -19.79 -7.04 -7.62
C PRO A 99 -20.68 -7.97 -8.48
N ASP A 100 -20.79 -7.70 -9.77
CA ASP A 100 -21.58 -8.51 -10.72
C ASP A 100 -20.80 -9.73 -11.22
N GLY A 101 -19.53 -9.86 -10.84
CA GLY A 101 -18.66 -10.99 -11.22
C GLY A 101 -17.93 -10.80 -12.55
N ASN A 102 -17.93 -9.60 -13.11
CA ASN A 102 -17.20 -9.30 -14.34
C ASN A 102 -15.74 -8.98 -14.05
N GLU A 103 -14.86 -9.40 -14.94
CA GLU A 103 -13.46 -8.98 -14.94
C GLU A 103 -13.35 -7.57 -15.53
N VAL A 104 -12.75 -6.67 -14.78
CA VAL A 104 -12.57 -5.26 -15.13
C VAL A 104 -11.09 -4.89 -15.02
N SER A 105 -10.59 -4.15 -16.02
CA SER A 105 -9.28 -3.51 -15.97
C SER A 105 -9.46 -1.98 -15.95
N THR A 106 -8.72 -1.31 -15.09
CA THR A 106 -8.69 0.17 -15.09
C THR A 106 -7.99 0.70 -16.33
N ALA A 107 -8.33 1.92 -16.73
CA ALA A 107 -7.49 2.65 -17.68
C ALA A 107 -6.06 2.80 -17.11
N PRO A 108 -5.02 2.78 -17.96
CA PRO A 108 -3.66 3.00 -17.50
C PRO A 108 -3.49 4.37 -16.84
N SER A 109 -2.95 4.38 -15.64
CA SER A 109 -2.58 5.59 -14.91
C SER A 109 -1.08 5.84 -15.06
N VAL A 110 -0.68 7.04 -15.45
CA VAL A 110 0.71 7.42 -15.66
C VAL A 110 1.17 8.30 -14.51
N MET A 111 2.28 7.92 -13.89
CA MET A 111 2.95 8.72 -12.86
C MET A 111 4.06 9.54 -13.50
N THR A 112 4.03 10.86 -13.27
CA THR A 112 5.05 11.80 -13.71
C THR A 112 5.56 12.62 -12.54
N VAL A 113 6.82 13.09 -12.62
CA VAL A 113 7.39 14.05 -11.67
C VAL A 113 8.00 15.23 -12.41
N GLU A 114 8.01 16.38 -11.78
CA GLU A 114 8.74 17.55 -12.24
C GLU A 114 10.13 17.58 -11.58
N LEU A 115 11.15 17.85 -12.38
CA LEU A 115 12.52 17.95 -11.89
C LEU A 115 12.86 19.41 -11.61
N HIS A 116 13.02 19.73 -10.34
CA HIS A 116 13.37 21.05 -9.87
C HIS A 116 14.89 21.20 -9.67
N SER A 117 15.36 22.46 -9.64
CA SER A 117 16.72 22.76 -9.19
C SER A 117 16.88 22.41 -7.70
N PRO A 118 18.12 22.16 -7.21
CA PRO A 118 18.33 21.89 -5.79
C PRO A 118 17.77 22.96 -4.86
N ASP A 119 17.86 24.23 -5.24
CA ASP A 119 17.34 25.35 -4.43
C ASP A 119 15.80 25.33 -4.38
N ALA A 120 15.13 25.12 -5.51
CA ALA A 120 13.68 25.00 -5.56
C ALA A 120 13.18 23.73 -4.84
N TYR A 121 13.95 22.63 -4.90
CA TYR A 121 13.63 21.41 -4.17
C TYR A 121 13.66 21.60 -2.64
N ALA A 122 14.59 22.42 -2.13
CA ALA A 122 14.70 22.69 -0.69
C ALA A 122 13.48 23.42 -0.12
N GLU A 123 12.70 24.11 -0.96
CA GLU A 123 11.47 24.80 -0.57
C GLU A 123 10.21 23.91 -0.65
N LEU A 124 10.31 22.72 -1.26
CA LEU A 124 9.18 21.80 -1.39
C LEU A 124 8.90 21.10 -0.06
N THR A 125 7.64 21.09 0.30
CA THR A 125 7.16 20.27 1.43
C THR A 125 6.78 18.88 0.94
N MET A 126 7.04 17.87 1.77
CA MET A 126 6.56 16.52 1.51
C MET A 126 5.03 16.51 1.52
N ASP A 127 4.43 15.79 0.58
CA ASP A 127 2.99 15.53 0.57
C ASP A 127 2.55 14.85 1.87
N ASP A 128 1.53 15.39 2.51
CA ASP A 128 1.06 14.92 3.82
C ASP A 128 0.52 13.49 3.78
N THR A 129 -0.14 13.10 2.68
CA THR A 129 -0.65 11.74 2.49
C THR A 129 0.49 10.75 2.37
N VAL A 130 1.51 11.06 1.55
CA VAL A 130 2.71 10.22 1.42
C VAL A 130 3.44 10.09 2.75
N ARG A 131 3.57 11.18 3.50
CA ARG A 131 4.19 11.17 4.82
C ARG A 131 3.42 10.28 5.79
N GLN A 132 2.12 10.44 5.86
CA GLN A 132 1.26 9.63 6.74
C GLN A 132 1.36 8.15 6.39
N ARG A 133 1.24 7.78 5.11
CA ARG A 133 1.36 6.38 4.66
C ARG A 133 2.73 5.79 4.95
N SER A 134 3.80 6.59 4.85
CA SER A 134 5.16 6.17 5.20
C SER A 134 5.29 5.86 6.70
N ILE A 135 4.68 6.68 7.56
CA ILE A 135 4.66 6.47 9.02
C ILE A 135 3.85 5.22 9.37
N GLU A 136 2.64 5.08 8.82
CA GLU A 136 1.78 3.91 9.04
C GLU A 136 2.50 2.60 8.67
N LEU A 137 3.16 2.58 7.51
CA LEU A 137 3.88 1.40 7.03
C LEU A 137 5.10 1.08 7.90
N ARG A 138 5.85 2.12 8.32
CA ARG A 138 6.99 1.95 9.23
C ARG A 138 6.54 1.37 10.57
N ALA A 139 5.48 1.92 11.16
CA ALA A 139 4.92 1.44 12.42
C ALA A 139 4.48 -0.03 12.31
N ALA A 140 3.76 -0.40 11.25
CA ALA A 140 3.34 -1.79 11.00
C ALA A 140 4.55 -2.73 10.86
N THR A 141 5.60 -2.31 10.17
CA THR A 141 6.82 -3.10 9.98
C THR A 141 7.55 -3.31 11.31
N LEU A 142 7.70 -2.26 12.12
CA LEU A 142 8.33 -2.35 13.44
C LEU A 142 7.52 -3.24 14.40
N GLN A 143 6.20 -3.12 14.37
CA GLN A 143 5.31 -3.98 15.15
C GLN A 143 5.46 -5.46 14.77
N GLN A 144 5.54 -5.77 13.48
CA GLN A 144 5.78 -7.14 13.01
C GLN A 144 7.15 -7.65 13.45
N GLN A 145 8.19 -6.83 13.36
CA GLN A 145 9.54 -7.18 13.83
C GLN A 145 9.57 -7.44 15.34
N ALA A 146 8.85 -6.62 16.13
CA ALA A 146 8.73 -6.82 17.57
C ALA A 146 8.05 -8.15 17.91
N HIS A 147 6.98 -8.51 17.19
CA HIS A 147 6.32 -9.81 17.36
C HIS A 147 7.25 -10.99 17.06
N LEU A 148 8.03 -10.91 15.99
CA LEU A 148 8.99 -11.94 15.62
C LEU A 148 10.11 -12.05 16.68
N ALA A 149 10.68 -10.92 17.10
CA ALA A 149 11.70 -10.87 18.13
C ALA A 149 11.20 -11.44 19.47
N ALA A 150 9.97 -11.10 19.88
CA ALA A 150 9.36 -11.65 21.10
C ALA A 150 9.16 -13.18 21.02
N ARG A 151 8.73 -13.69 19.87
CA ARG A 151 8.58 -15.14 19.67
C ARG A 151 9.92 -15.87 19.74
N ASP A 152 10.98 -15.26 19.24
CA ASP A 152 12.31 -15.82 19.20
C ASP A 152 13.10 -15.54 20.51
N GLY A 153 12.52 -14.78 21.46
CA GLY A 153 13.14 -14.41 22.75
C GLY A 153 14.28 -13.40 22.63
N ASP A 154 14.33 -12.64 21.52
CA ASP A 154 15.37 -11.62 21.26
C ASP A 154 14.97 -10.27 21.90
N TRP A 155 15.21 -10.16 23.19
CA TRP A 155 14.91 -8.97 23.98
C TRP A 155 15.74 -7.75 23.58
N ILE A 156 16.96 -7.95 23.11
CA ILE A 156 17.82 -6.86 22.64
C ILE A 156 17.20 -6.20 21.40
N ARG A 157 16.66 -7.01 20.49
CA ARG A 157 15.99 -6.50 19.30
C ARG A 157 14.69 -5.75 19.65
N ILE A 158 13.95 -6.21 20.65
CA ILE A 158 12.76 -5.54 21.14
C ILE A 158 13.10 -4.15 21.67
N ASP A 159 14.13 -4.01 22.50
CA ASP A 159 14.55 -2.72 23.05
C ASP A 159 14.94 -1.75 21.92
N GLN A 160 15.69 -2.21 20.91
CA GLN A 160 16.04 -1.39 19.74
C GLN A 160 14.79 -0.91 18.97
N ILE A 161 13.79 -1.78 18.78
CA ILE A 161 12.54 -1.42 18.08
C ILE A 161 11.75 -0.40 18.89
N MET A 162 11.73 -0.52 20.22
CA MET A 162 11.06 0.45 21.09
C MET A 162 11.72 1.83 20.99
N GLU A 163 13.03 1.91 20.96
CA GLU A 163 13.77 3.15 20.74
C GLU A 163 13.46 3.78 19.37
N GLU A 164 13.31 2.97 18.32
CA GLU A 164 12.95 3.45 16.99
C GLU A 164 11.51 3.97 16.89
N LEU A 165 10.60 3.52 17.75
CA LEU A 165 9.21 3.97 17.81
C LEU A 165 9.04 5.28 18.57
N GLU A 166 9.97 5.63 19.47
CA GLU A 166 9.94 6.87 20.26
C GLU A 166 10.52 8.08 19.50
N LEU A 167 11.15 7.88 18.34
CA LEU A 167 11.71 8.92 17.47
C LEU A 167 10.75 9.30 16.34
#